data_1acf0dd1e527c53581c071305973980a
#
_entry.id   1acf0dd1e527c53581c071305973980a
#
_cell.length_a   1.000
_cell.length_b   1.000
_cell.length_c   1.000
_cell.angle_alpha   90.00
_cell.angle_beta   90.00
_cell.angle_gamma   90.00
#
_symmetry.space_group_name_H-M   'P 1'
#
loop_
_entity.id
_entity.type
_entity.pdbx_description
1 polymer ?
#
loop_
_entity_poly.entity_id
_entity_poly.type
_entity_poly.pdbx_seq_one_letter_code
_entity_poly.pdbx_strand_id
1 'polypeptide(L)'
;MNCLHNLPRFCPLSFETVATRHRNNLTLSQGFFNNSHQNRSMALKAASGSIPGADKSSVDKEVEKSETYSHSMAKAMGAVLFYKHELGMNYNFIRPDLIVGSCPQTPDDVEKLRGIGVKTIFCLQQDSDLEYFDVDINAIREYAKTHDVQHLRAEIRDFDAFDLRMRLPAVVSKLYKAINSIGGVTYIHCTAGLGRAPAVATAYMFWVLGYKLYEAHTLLQSKRECFPKLDTIKSATVDILTGHSKKSVTLSWEDSNCSSVEIAGLDIGWGQRIPLDFDDKAGLWYLERELPEGRYEYKYIVDGEWTCNKDELVTAPNKDGHVNNFILVLDDSSSDRVSLRERFASDDPDLTADERLRIKEFLEACPDEGL
;
A
#
# COMPACT_ATOMS: atom_id res chain seq x y z
N MET A 1 -12.40 -3.43 -64.02
CA MET A 1 -12.16 -4.85 -64.25
C MET A 1 -12.12 -5.55 -62.87
N ASN A 2 -13.05 -6.44 -62.73
CA ASN A 2 -13.33 -7.24 -61.54
C ASN A 2 -12.16 -8.11 -61.11
N CYS A 3 -12.02 -8.31 -59.79
CA CYS A 3 -11.76 -9.64 -59.19
C CYS A 3 -12.08 -9.59 -57.69
N LEU A 4 -13.29 -10.01 -57.37
CA LEU A 4 -13.71 -10.58 -56.11
C LEU A 4 -13.22 -12.02 -56.09
N HIS A 5 -12.68 -12.52 -54.99
CA HIS A 5 -12.90 -13.91 -54.56
C HIS A 5 -12.37 -14.21 -53.14
N ASN A 6 -13.32 -14.67 -52.32
CA ASN A 6 -13.27 -15.73 -51.33
C ASN A 6 -12.84 -15.41 -49.88
N LEU A 7 -13.87 -15.14 -49.09
CA LEU A 7 -13.91 -15.39 -47.65
C LEU A 7 -14.60 -16.74 -47.37
N PRO A 8 -14.11 -17.59 -46.46
CA PRO A 8 -14.86 -18.77 -46.02
C PRO A 8 -15.85 -18.40 -44.93
N ARG A 9 -17.08 -18.86 -45.09
CA ARG A 9 -18.20 -18.79 -44.17
C ARG A 9 -17.96 -19.77 -43.01
N PHE A 10 -17.99 -19.27 -41.78
CA PHE A 10 -18.14 -20.16 -40.60
C PHE A 10 -19.61 -20.34 -40.27
N CYS A 11 -20.02 -21.61 -40.15
CA CYS A 11 -21.33 -22.05 -39.68
C CYS A 11 -21.46 -21.87 -38.17
N PRO A 12 -22.65 -21.53 -37.65
CA PRO A 12 -22.92 -21.54 -36.22
C PRO A 12 -23.25 -22.96 -35.74
N LEU A 13 -22.55 -23.43 -34.73
CA LEU A 13 -22.91 -24.62 -33.99
C LEU A 13 -23.97 -24.28 -32.94
N SER A 14 -25.16 -24.83 -33.12
CA SER A 14 -26.25 -24.82 -32.16
C SER A 14 -25.95 -25.77 -30.99
N PHE A 15 -25.97 -25.26 -29.77
CA PHE A 15 -26.01 -26.10 -28.57
C PHE A 15 -27.46 -26.33 -28.16
N GLU A 16 -27.89 -27.57 -28.21
CA GLU A 16 -29.16 -28.05 -27.66
C GLU A 16 -29.07 -28.10 -26.12
N THR A 17 -30.06 -27.50 -25.48
CA THR A 17 -30.35 -27.60 -24.05
C THR A 17 -31.05 -28.91 -23.75
N VAL A 18 -30.43 -29.80 -22.98
CA VAL A 18 -31.09 -30.95 -22.37
C VAL A 18 -31.46 -30.57 -20.93
N ALA A 19 -32.77 -30.37 -20.75
CA ALA A 19 -33.37 -30.22 -19.42
C ALA A 19 -33.76 -31.61 -18.90
N THR A 20 -33.19 -32.07 -17.82
CA THR A 20 -33.69 -33.19 -17.04
C THR A 20 -34.17 -32.73 -15.67
N ARG A 21 -35.50 -32.72 -15.53
CA ARG A 21 -36.22 -32.62 -14.26
C ARG A 21 -36.11 -33.97 -13.55
N HIS A 22 -35.64 -33.96 -12.29
CA HIS A 22 -36.10 -34.95 -11.31
C HIS A 22 -36.52 -34.22 -10.04
N ARG A 23 -37.85 -34.22 -9.83
CA ARG A 23 -38.46 -33.99 -8.50
C ARG A 23 -38.37 -35.30 -7.73
N ASN A 24 -37.94 -35.26 -6.51
CA ASN A 24 -38.41 -36.14 -5.45
C ASN A 24 -38.52 -35.39 -4.12
N ASN A 25 -39.74 -35.24 -3.68
CA ASN A 25 -40.13 -34.88 -2.32
C ASN A 25 -39.75 -36.02 -1.37
N LEU A 26 -39.18 -35.73 -0.24
CA LEU A 26 -39.41 -36.50 0.99
C LEU A 26 -39.35 -35.59 2.22
N THR A 27 -40.35 -35.77 3.01
CA THR A 27 -40.83 -35.10 4.19
C THR A 27 -39.93 -35.26 5.42
N LEU A 28 -39.89 -34.20 6.22
CA LEU A 28 -39.79 -34.04 7.68
C LEU A 28 -39.49 -35.29 8.55
N SER A 29 -38.43 -35.19 9.35
CA SER A 29 -38.50 -35.57 10.76
C SER A 29 -37.59 -34.70 11.61
N GLN A 30 -38.17 -34.03 12.60
CA GLN A 30 -37.49 -33.35 13.71
C GLN A 30 -36.79 -34.38 14.57
N GLY A 31 -35.51 -34.16 14.83
CA GLY A 31 -34.73 -34.88 15.82
C GLY A 31 -33.85 -33.90 16.57
N PHE A 32 -34.30 -33.54 17.80
CA PHE A 32 -33.46 -32.88 18.78
C PHE A 32 -32.32 -33.82 19.20
N PHE A 33 -31.07 -33.41 18.94
CA PHE A 33 -29.92 -33.93 19.68
C PHE A 33 -29.05 -32.77 20.15
N ASN A 34 -29.15 -32.50 21.43
CA ASN A 34 -28.11 -31.82 22.18
C ASN A 34 -26.82 -32.64 22.11
N ASN A 35 -25.76 -32.07 21.56
CA ASN A 35 -24.41 -32.52 21.80
C ASN A 35 -23.51 -31.34 22.12
N SER A 36 -23.28 -31.19 23.39
CA SER A 36 -22.21 -30.42 23.98
C SER A 36 -20.86 -31.03 23.54
N HIS A 37 -20.23 -30.48 22.50
CA HIS A 37 -18.82 -30.77 22.25
C HIS A 37 -17.96 -29.70 22.94
N GLN A 38 -17.40 -30.14 24.06
CA GLN A 38 -16.24 -29.52 24.67
C GLN A 38 -15.11 -29.45 23.63
N ASN A 39 -14.79 -28.25 23.16
CA ASN A 39 -13.55 -27.96 22.44
C ASN A 39 -12.39 -28.11 23.45
N ARG A 40 -11.79 -29.28 23.49
CA ARG A 40 -10.43 -29.45 24.02
C ARG A 40 -9.47 -28.73 23.08
N SER A 41 -9.05 -27.53 23.45
CA SER A 41 -7.85 -26.92 22.91
C SER A 41 -6.66 -27.82 23.27
N MET A 42 -6.14 -28.57 22.31
CA MET A 42 -4.82 -29.15 22.42
C MET A 42 -3.80 -28.00 22.36
N ALA A 43 -3.37 -27.56 23.51
CA ALA A 43 -2.15 -26.79 23.64
C ALA A 43 -0.99 -27.69 23.22
N LEU A 44 -0.52 -27.57 22.01
CA LEU A 44 0.78 -28.04 21.59
C LEU A 44 1.81 -27.28 22.44
N LYS A 45 2.34 -27.96 23.46
CA LYS A 45 3.56 -27.54 24.13
C LYS A 45 4.66 -27.54 23.07
N ALA A 46 4.97 -26.37 22.54
CA ALA A 46 6.21 -26.17 21.81
C ALA A 46 7.35 -26.49 22.79
N ALA A 47 8.13 -27.48 22.45
CA ALA A 47 9.38 -27.76 23.14
C ALA A 47 10.26 -26.54 22.99
N SER A 48 10.51 -25.83 24.08
CA SER A 48 11.49 -24.76 24.16
C SER A 48 12.89 -25.37 23.99
N GLY A 49 13.34 -25.46 22.73
CA GLY A 49 14.75 -25.59 22.45
C GLY A 49 15.38 -24.23 22.69
N SER A 50 15.99 -24.06 23.86
CA SER A 50 16.83 -22.91 24.16
C SER A 50 17.98 -22.86 23.16
N ILE A 51 17.97 -21.83 22.29
CA ILE A 51 19.14 -21.44 21.52
C ILE A 51 20.15 -20.85 22.51
N PRO A 52 21.36 -21.42 22.64
CA PRO A 52 22.35 -20.89 23.59
C PRO A 52 22.92 -19.60 22.99
N GLY A 53 22.65 -18.44 23.60
CA GLY A 53 23.39 -17.20 23.34
C GLY A 53 22.61 -15.94 23.01
N ALA A 54 21.29 -15.97 22.92
CA ALA A 54 20.52 -14.73 22.80
C ALA A 54 20.44 -14.03 24.17
N ASP A 55 20.97 -12.82 24.25
CA ASP A 55 20.87 -11.97 25.44
C ASP A 55 19.38 -11.65 25.67
N LYS A 56 18.85 -11.98 26.87
CA LYS A 56 17.43 -11.71 27.22
C LYS A 56 17.03 -10.25 27.01
N SER A 57 17.99 -9.32 27.15
CA SER A 57 17.77 -7.90 26.93
C SER A 57 17.49 -7.51 25.47
N SER A 58 17.94 -8.27 24.49
CA SER A 58 17.68 -7.99 23.07
C SER A 58 16.28 -8.44 22.64
N VAL A 59 15.82 -9.59 23.11
CA VAL A 59 14.47 -10.09 22.81
C VAL A 59 13.39 -9.19 23.42
N ASP A 60 13.60 -8.73 24.65
CA ASP A 60 12.66 -7.82 25.32
C ASP A 60 12.52 -6.48 24.56
N LYS A 61 13.61 -5.96 23.97
CA LYS A 61 13.59 -4.77 23.14
C LYS A 61 12.85 -4.95 21.81
N GLU A 62 13.01 -6.10 21.16
CA GLU A 62 12.28 -6.40 19.92
C GLU A 62 10.76 -6.53 20.17
N VAL A 63 10.36 -7.13 21.27
CA VAL A 63 8.95 -7.23 21.69
C VAL A 63 8.38 -5.81 21.91
N GLU A 64 9.10 -4.94 22.62
CA GLU A 64 8.68 -3.55 22.85
C GLU A 64 8.55 -2.76 21.53
N LYS A 65 9.51 -2.91 20.60
CA LYS A 65 9.44 -2.32 19.25
C LYS A 65 8.20 -2.84 18.49
N SER A 66 7.92 -4.13 18.55
CA SER A 66 6.74 -4.74 17.89
C SER A 66 5.42 -4.24 18.47
N GLU A 67 5.31 -4.07 19.79
CA GLU A 67 4.13 -3.50 20.44
C GLU A 67 3.91 -2.04 20.06
N THR A 68 4.96 -1.24 20.08
CA THR A 68 4.92 0.18 19.68
C THR A 68 4.53 0.34 18.21
N TYR A 69 5.11 -0.47 17.33
CA TYR A 69 4.76 -0.48 15.90
C TYR A 69 3.29 -0.90 15.69
N SER A 70 2.83 -1.96 16.37
CA SER A 70 1.44 -2.44 16.29
C SER A 70 0.45 -1.38 16.79
N HIS A 71 0.79 -0.63 17.83
CA HIS A 71 -0.03 0.49 18.32
C HIS A 71 -0.13 1.61 17.27
N SER A 72 0.98 2.00 16.66
CA SER A 72 1.03 3.01 15.59
C SER A 72 0.24 2.56 14.37
N MET A 73 0.37 1.29 13.99
CA MET A 73 -0.36 0.67 12.90
C MET A 73 -1.88 0.66 13.15
N ALA A 74 -2.32 0.23 14.34
CA ALA A 74 -3.74 0.23 14.72
C ALA A 74 -4.34 1.63 14.68
N LYS A 75 -3.59 2.64 15.14
CA LYS A 75 -3.99 4.06 15.08
C LYS A 75 -4.14 4.55 13.64
N ALA A 76 -3.18 4.23 12.77
CA ALA A 76 -3.17 4.68 11.37
C ALA A 76 -4.21 3.97 10.49
N MET A 77 -4.46 2.69 10.73
CA MET A 77 -5.38 1.86 9.93
C MET A 77 -6.81 1.84 10.48
N GLY A 78 -7.02 2.21 11.74
CA GLY A 78 -8.32 2.15 12.39
C GLY A 78 -8.79 0.71 12.68
N ALA A 79 -7.87 -0.26 12.71
CA ALA A 79 -8.14 -1.67 12.92
C ALA A 79 -7.19 -2.24 13.96
N VAL A 80 -7.67 -3.20 14.76
CA VAL A 80 -6.81 -3.89 15.76
C VAL A 80 -6.00 -4.95 15.04
N LEU A 81 -4.76 -4.62 14.72
CA LEU A 81 -3.79 -5.49 14.08
C LEU A 81 -2.54 -5.60 14.94
N PHE A 82 -1.97 -6.79 14.97
CA PHE A 82 -0.74 -7.05 15.69
C PHE A 82 0.33 -7.55 14.72
N TYR A 83 1.51 -6.96 14.79
CA TYR A 83 2.70 -7.44 14.14
C TYR A 83 3.75 -7.79 15.21
N LYS A 84 4.35 -8.96 15.09
CA LYS A 84 5.37 -9.46 15.98
C LYS A 84 6.62 -9.78 15.17
N HIS A 85 7.57 -8.84 15.15
CA HIS A 85 8.81 -8.98 14.41
C HIS A 85 9.64 -10.16 14.90
N GLU A 86 9.66 -10.36 16.22
CA GLU A 86 10.37 -11.43 16.91
C GLU A 86 9.92 -12.86 16.53
N LEU A 87 8.77 -12.99 15.86
CA LEU A 87 8.31 -14.28 15.33
C LEU A 87 8.82 -14.61 13.93
N GLY A 88 9.58 -13.68 13.32
CA GLY A 88 10.13 -13.85 11.99
C GLY A 88 9.15 -13.52 10.85
N MET A 89 9.61 -13.77 9.65
CA MET A 89 8.87 -13.50 8.41
C MET A 89 7.61 -14.39 8.30
N ASN A 90 6.48 -13.76 7.89
CA ASN A 90 5.24 -14.45 7.58
C ASN A 90 4.67 -14.01 6.23
N TYR A 91 3.96 -14.91 5.55
CA TYR A 91 3.42 -14.62 4.22
C TYR A 91 2.23 -15.49 3.85
N ASN A 92 1.49 -15.05 2.83
CA ASN A 92 0.40 -15.80 2.23
C ASN A 92 0.46 -15.72 0.71
N PHE A 93 0.19 -16.83 0.03
CA PHE A 93 -0.09 -16.83 -1.40
C PHE A 93 -1.44 -16.18 -1.65
N ILE A 94 -1.43 -15.07 -2.34
CA ILE A 94 -2.67 -14.40 -2.82
C ILE A 94 -3.12 -15.05 -4.12
N ARG A 95 -2.16 -15.35 -4.98
CA ARG A 95 -2.29 -16.08 -6.24
C ARG A 95 -1.13 -17.08 -6.35
N PRO A 96 -1.16 -18.04 -7.25
CA PRO A 96 -0.04 -18.96 -7.46
C PRO A 96 1.29 -18.27 -7.80
N ASP A 97 1.22 -17.09 -8.40
CA ASP A 97 2.33 -16.26 -8.88
C ASP A 97 2.61 -15.04 -8.01
N LEU A 98 1.78 -14.78 -6.97
CA LEU A 98 1.85 -13.57 -6.16
C LEU A 98 1.71 -13.86 -4.67
N ILE A 99 2.72 -13.47 -3.91
CA ILE A 99 2.78 -13.61 -2.46
C ILE A 99 2.82 -12.22 -1.81
N VAL A 100 2.12 -12.05 -0.70
CA VAL A 100 2.20 -10.86 0.16
C VAL A 100 2.63 -11.28 1.57
N GLY A 101 3.61 -10.58 2.13
CA GLY A 101 4.13 -10.89 3.44
C GLY A 101 4.80 -9.74 4.19
N SER A 102 5.34 -10.07 5.38
CA SER A 102 6.18 -9.18 6.18
C SER A 102 7.62 -9.15 5.64
N CYS A 103 8.47 -8.28 6.17
CA CYS A 103 9.85 -8.18 5.72
C CYS A 103 10.63 -9.48 5.96
N PRO A 104 11.45 -9.94 5.00
CA PRO A 104 12.54 -10.87 5.27
C PRO A 104 13.51 -10.21 6.27
N GLN A 105 13.97 -10.96 7.24
CA GLN A 105 14.84 -10.45 8.31
C GLN A 105 16.29 -10.92 8.14
N THR A 106 16.45 -12.05 7.49
CA THR A 106 17.76 -12.72 7.34
C THR A 106 17.93 -13.32 5.95
N PRO A 107 19.16 -13.66 5.53
CA PRO A 107 19.41 -14.46 4.34
C PRO A 107 18.65 -15.81 4.30
N ASP A 108 18.42 -16.43 5.47
CA ASP A 108 17.64 -17.68 5.56
C ASP A 108 16.18 -17.49 5.11
N ASP A 109 15.61 -16.31 5.32
CA ASP A 109 14.26 -16.00 4.82
C ASP A 109 14.24 -15.93 3.29
N VAL A 110 15.31 -15.40 2.67
CA VAL A 110 15.46 -15.43 1.20
C VAL A 110 15.53 -16.87 0.71
N GLU A 111 16.27 -17.75 1.39
CA GLU A 111 16.34 -19.17 1.04
C GLU A 111 14.98 -19.87 1.15
N LYS A 112 14.20 -19.58 2.20
CA LYS A 112 12.83 -20.07 2.33
C LYS A 112 11.96 -19.63 1.16
N LEU A 113 12.03 -18.34 0.78
CA LEU A 113 11.30 -17.78 -0.36
C LEU A 113 11.74 -18.41 -1.69
N ARG A 114 13.02 -18.60 -1.90
CA ARG A 114 13.58 -19.30 -3.06
C ARG A 114 13.08 -20.74 -3.16
N GLY A 115 13.02 -21.44 -2.01
CA GLY A 115 12.53 -22.82 -1.90
C GLY A 115 11.07 -23.00 -2.32
N ILE A 116 10.25 -21.97 -2.23
CA ILE A 116 8.84 -21.97 -2.71
C ILE A 116 8.67 -21.33 -4.10
N GLY A 117 9.77 -21.09 -4.82
CA GLY A 117 9.75 -20.66 -6.21
C GLY A 117 9.78 -19.15 -6.43
N VAL A 118 10.03 -18.34 -5.39
CA VAL A 118 10.15 -16.88 -5.54
C VAL A 118 11.36 -16.55 -6.41
N LYS A 119 11.11 -15.74 -7.44
CA LYS A 119 12.13 -15.19 -8.35
C LYS A 119 12.36 -13.70 -8.13
N THR A 120 11.37 -12.99 -7.58
CA THR A 120 11.45 -11.56 -7.30
C THR A 120 10.99 -11.28 -5.88
N ILE A 121 11.81 -10.60 -5.10
CA ILE A 121 11.46 -9.96 -3.83
C ILE A 121 11.26 -8.48 -4.11
N PHE A 122 10.06 -7.97 -3.83
CA PHE A 122 9.68 -6.58 -4.07
C PHE A 122 9.44 -5.86 -2.74
N CYS A 123 10.41 -5.05 -2.34
CA CYS A 123 10.48 -4.38 -1.04
C CYS A 123 9.92 -2.96 -1.12
N LEU A 124 8.99 -2.63 -0.22
CA LEU A 124 8.37 -1.30 -0.12
C LEU A 124 8.89 -0.47 1.07
N GLN A 125 9.86 -0.99 1.81
CA GLN A 125 10.38 -0.33 3.02
C GLN A 125 11.32 0.82 2.68
N GLN A 126 11.25 1.88 3.49
CA GLN A 126 12.26 2.94 3.55
C GLN A 126 13.42 2.51 4.47
N ASP A 127 14.53 3.26 4.44
CA ASP A 127 15.67 3.00 5.33
C ASP A 127 15.27 3.10 6.80
N SER A 128 14.43 4.07 7.15
CA SER A 128 13.87 4.22 8.51
C SER A 128 13.08 3.00 9.00
N ASP A 129 12.38 2.29 8.11
CA ASP A 129 11.69 1.05 8.48
C ASP A 129 12.68 -0.08 8.81
N LEU A 130 13.77 -0.16 8.05
CA LEU A 130 14.82 -1.16 8.22
C LEU A 130 15.62 -0.89 9.49
N GLU A 131 16.02 0.35 9.72
CA GLU A 131 16.73 0.80 10.92
C GLU A 131 15.90 0.57 12.19
N TYR A 132 14.59 0.78 12.13
CA TYR A 132 13.70 0.59 13.29
C TYR A 132 13.76 -0.83 13.84
N PHE A 133 13.84 -1.84 12.97
CA PHE A 133 13.90 -3.25 13.34
C PHE A 133 15.31 -3.86 13.19
N ASP A 134 16.33 -3.07 12.97
CA ASP A 134 17.74 -3.50 12.81
C ASP A 134 17.93 -4.54 11.68
N VAL A 135 17.18 -4.39 10.56
CA VAL A 135 17.24 -5.31 9.41
C VAL A 135 18.41 -4.95 8.49
N ASP A 136 19.35 -5.87 8.31
CA ASP A 136 20.44 -5.71 7.33
C ASP A 136 19.96 -6.04 5.90
N ILE A 137 19.45 -5.01 5.24
CA ILE A 137 18.98 -5.13 3.86
C ILE A 137 20.11 -5.49 2.88
N ASN A 138 21.37 -5.13 3.18
CA ASN A 138 22.49 -5.40 2.29
C ASN A 138 22.85 -6.90 2.30
N ALA A 139 22.84 -7.53 3.48
CA ALA A 139 23.02 -8.98 3.58
C ALA A 139 21.91 -9.75 2.84
N ILE A 140 20.65 -9.30 2.96
CA ILE A 140 19.49 -9.87 2.26
C ILE A 140 19.66 -9.73 0.73
N ARG A 141 20.02 -8.55 0.25
CA ARG A 141 20.19 -8.27 -1.19
C ARG A 141 21.35 -9.05 -1.81
N GLU A 142 22.49 -9.12 -1.12
CA GLU A 142 23.64 -9.85 -1.60
C GLU A 142 23.35 -11.36 -1.66
N TYR A 143 22.68 -11.91 -0.64
CA TYR A 143 22.26 -13.30 -0.66
C TYR A 143 21.29 -13.58 -1.81
N ALA A 144 20.27 -12.75 -2.00
CA ALA A 144 19.30 -12.86 -3.09
C ALA A 144 20.01 -12.87 -4.46
N LYS A 145 20.94 -11.93 -4.68
CA LYS A 145 21.70 -11.80 -5.92
C LYS A 145 22.55 -13.04 -6.22
N THR A 146 23.19 -13.61 -5.21
CA THR A 146 24.05 -14.80 -5.38
C THR A 146 23.24 -16.10 -5.59
N HIS A 147 21.91 -16.06 -5.36
CA HIS A 147 21.01 -17.22 -5.47
C HIS A 147 19.92 -17.05 -6.54
N ASP A 148 20.14 -16.21 -7.55
CA ASP A 148 19.23 -15.98 -8.68
C ASP A 148 17.81 -15.52 -8.25
N VAL A 149 17.73 -14.75 -7.17
CA VAL A 149 16.52 -14.05 -6.73
C VAL A 149 16.74 -12.56 -6.90
N GLN A 150 15.90 -11.92 -7.70
CA GLN A 150 15.99 -10.48 -7.88
C GLN A 150 15.37 -9.77 -6.68
N HIS A 151 16.12 -8.87 -6.06
CA HIS A 151 15.62 -7.99 -5.01
C HIS A 151 15.45 -6.57 -5.56
N LEU A 152 14.20 -6.13 -5.65
CA LEU A 152 13.82 -4.79 -6.11
C LEU A 152 13.27 -3.99 -4.93
N ARG A 153 13.59 -2.71 -4.88
CA ARG A 153 13.07 -1.80 -3.88
C ARG A 153 12.31 -0.66 -4.54
N ALA A 154 11.14 -0.36 -4.02
CA ALA A 154 10.28 0.74 -4.43
C ALA A 154 9.61 1.32 -3.19
N GLU A 155 10.22 2.33 -2.61
CA GLU A 155 9.92 2.82 -1.28
C GLU A 155 8.57 3.54 -1.22
N ILE A 156 7.80 3.24 -0.17
CA ILE A 156 6.57 3.95 0.20
C ILE A 156 6.67 4.24 1.69
N ARG A 157 6.38 5.48 2.09
CA ARG A 157 6.39 5.87 3.51
C ARG A 157 5.30 5.13 4.27
N ASP A 158 5.65 4.58 5.45
CA ASP A 158 4.67 3.85 6.26
C ASP A 158 3.65 4.82 6.89
N PHE A 159 2.43 4.33 7.08
CA PHE A 159 1.30 5.06 7.65
C PHE A 159 0.90 6.35 6.92
N ASP A 160 1.44 6.60 5.72
CA ASP A 160 1.18 7.79 4.92
C ASP A 160 0.34 7.46 3.68
N ALA A 161 -0.96 7.77 3.75
CA ALA A 161 -1.90 7.53 2.65
C ALA A 161 -1.63 8.43 1.44
N PHE A 162 -1.06 9.63 1.67
CA PHE A 162 -0.73 10.54 0.60
C PHE A 162 0.50 10.05 -0.18
N ASP A 163 1.58 9.69 0.51
CA ASP A 163 2.77 9.12 -0.13
C ASP A 163 2.42 7.83 -0.89
N LEU A 164 1.59 6.96 -0.28
CA LEU A 164 1.08 5.76 -0.97
C LEU A 164 0.34 6.14 -2.26
N ARG A 165 -0.57 7.14 -2.25
CA ARG A 165 -1.29 7.61 -3.46
C ARG A 165 -0.32 8.05 -4.54
N MET A 166 0.64 8.89 -4.17
CA MET A 166 1.57 9.50 -5.13
C MET A 166 2.55 8.50 -5.73
N ARG A 167 3.02 7.54 -4.94
CA ARG A 167 4.01 6.54 -5.39
C ARG A 167 3.40 5.31 -6.04
N LEU A 168 2.14 4.98 -5.71
CA LEU A 168 1.50 3.74 -6.15
C LEU A 168 1.57 3.53 -7.68
N PRO A 169 1.34 4.52 -8.56
CA PRO A 169 1.45 4.34 -10.00
C PRO A 169 2.84 3.88 -10.45
N ALA A 170 3.89 4.54 -9.98
CA ALA A 170 5.27 4.20 -10.34
C ALA A 170 5.71 2.86 -9.71
N VAL A 171 5.29 2.58 -8.47
CA VAL A 171 5.56 1.31 -7.78
C VAL A 171 4.91 0.14 -8.51
N VAL A 172 3.64 0.26 -8.92
CA VAL A 172 2.95 -0.78 -9.69
C VAL A 172 3.53 -0.93 -11.09
N SER A 173 4.00 0.17 -11.73
CA SER A 173 4.74 0.10 -12.99
C SER A 173 6.01 -0.76 -12.87
N LYS A 174 6.83 -0.48 -11.85
CA LYS A 174 8.06 -1.25 -11.59
C LYS A 174 7.76 -2.72 -11.31
N LEU A 175 6.71 -2.99 -10.51
CA LEU A 175 6.25 -4.35 -10.25
C LEU A 175 5.79 -5.05 -11.54
N TYR A 176 4.97 -4.40 -12.36
CA TYR A 176 4.47 -4.90 -13.64
C TYR A 176 5.60 -5.27 -14.60
N LYS A 177 6.57 -4.37 -14.76
CA LYS A 177 7.77 -4.61 -15.59
C LYS A 177 8.61 -5.78 -15.07
N ALA A 178 8.81 -5.86 -13.75
CA ALA A 178 9.55 -6.95 -13.13
C ALA A 178 8.87 -8.30 -13.35
N ILE A 179 7.56 -8.41 -13.14
CA ILE A 179 6.81 -9.65 -13.36
C ILE A 179 6.88 -10.07 -14.83
N ASN A 180 6.75 -9.13 -15.77
CA ASN A 180 6.79 -9.44 -17.20
C ASN A 180 8.19 -9.84 -17.70
N SER A 181 9.24 -9.26 -17.13
CA SER A 181 10.61 -9.53 -17.59
C SER A 181 11.24 -10.76 -16.94
N ILE A 182 10.94 -11.03 -15.68
CA ILE A 182 11.57 -12.11 -14.89
C ILE A 182 10.69 -13.35 -14.87
N GLY A 183 9.36 -13.16 -14.75
CA GLY A 183 8.39 -14.22 -14.53
C GLY A 183 8.54 -14.90 -13.16
N GLY A 184 7.86 -16.05 -12.99
CA GLY A 184 7.89 -16.81 -11.75
C GLY A 184 7.06 -16.18 -10.63
N VAL A 185 7.35 -16.60 -9.39
CA VAL A 185 6.62 -16.12 -8.21
C VAL A 185 7.24 -14.82 -7.70
N THR A 186 6.40 -13.82 -7.47
CA THR A 186 6.80 -12.53 -6.90
C THR A 186 6.34 -12.40 -5.45
N TYR A 187 7.26 -12.02 -4.57
CA TYR A 187 7.03 -11.74 -3.16
C TYR A 187 7.01 -10.24 -2.93
N ILE A 188 5.83 -9.68 -2.58
CA ILE A 188 5.68 -8.26 -2.23
C ILE A 188 5.65 -8.13 -0.72
N HIS A 189 6.50 -7.25 -0.18
CA HIS A 189 6.51 -7.01 1.26
C HIS A 189 6.68 -5.53 1.63
N CYS A 190 6.23 -5.20 2.82
CA CYS A 190 6.62 -4.02 3.58
C CYS A 190 7.12 -4.48 4.94
N THR A 191 6.95 -3.74 6.02
CA THR A 191 7.36 -4.19 7.36
C THR A 191 6.47 -5.34 7.85
N ALA A 192 5.20 -5.10 8.11
CA ALA A 192 4.26 -6.13 8.60
C ALA A 192 3.53 -6.90 7.48
N GLY A 193 3.50 -6.37 6.26
CA GLY A 193 2.72 -6.94 5.15
C GLY A 193 1.21 -6.78 5.32
N LEU A 194 0.75 -5.73 6.02
CA LEU A 194 -0.65 -5.52 6.38
C LEU A 194 -1.27 -4.27 5.74
N GLY A 195 -0.47 -3.30 5.27
CA GLY A 195 -0.95 -2.04 4.67
C GLY A 195 -0.41 -1.79 3.26
N ARG A 196 0.87 -1.39 3.14
CA ARG A 196 1.51 -0.99 1.88
C ARG A 196 1.56 -2.14 0.86
N ALA A 197 2.09 -3.30 1.23
CA ALA A 197 2.20 -4.45 0.33
C ALA A 197 0.84 -4.98 -0.14
N PRO A 198 -0.18 -5.11 0.73
CA PRO A 198 -1.54 -5.38 0.30
C PRO A 198 -2.12 -4.35 -0.68
N ALA A 199 -1.85 -3.05 -0.47
CA ALA A 199 -2.35 -2.01 -1.37
C ALA A 199 -1.73 -2.11 -2.77
N VAL A 200 -0.42 -2.33 -2.86
CA VAL A 200 0.29 -2.55 -4.14
C VAL A 200 -0.22 -3.80 -4.83
N ALA A 201 -0.40 -4.91 -4.13
CA ALA A 201 -0.94 -6.15 -4.70
C ALA A 201 -2.38 -5.97 -5.20
N THR A 202 -3.23 -5.27 -4.44
CA THR A 202 -4.61 -4.96 -4.83
C THR A 202 -4.64 -4.08 -6.08
N ALA A 203 -3.83 -3.02 -6.12
CA ALA A 203 -3.73 -2.14 -7.28
C ALA A 203 -3.24 -2.89 -8.53
N TYR A 204 -2.23 -3.75 -8.39
CA TYR A 204 -1.75 -4.59 -9.48
C TYR A 204 -2.84 -5.53 -10.02
N MET A 205 -3.59 -6.20 -9.15
CA MET A 205 -4.70 -7.06 -9.56
C MET A 205 -5.80 -6.25 -10.26
N PHE A 206 -6.12 -5.06 -9.76
CA PHE A 206 -7.16 -4.20 -10.32
C PHE A 206 -6.74 -3.56 -11.65
N TRP A 207 -5.55 -3.00 -11.75
CA TRP A 207 -5.08 -2.26 -12.93
C TRP A 207 -4.61 -3.18 -14.07
N VAL A 208 -3.98 -4.30 -13.72
CA VAL A 208 -3.28 -5.16 -14.68
C VAL A 208 -4.02 -6.47 -14.94
N LEU A 209 -4.46 -7.16 -13.89
CA LEU A 209 -4.99 -8.52 -14.01
C LEU A 209 -6.49 -8.60 -14.31
N GLY A 210 -7.18 -7.46 -14.37
CA GLY A 210 -8.57 -7.39 -14.76
C GLY A 210 -9.59 -7.66 -13.66
N TYR A 211 -9.17 -7.78 -12.39
CA TYR A 211 -10.09 -7.86 -11.27
C TYR A 211 -10.85 -6.54 -11.09
N LYS A 212 -12.07 -6.60 -10.54
CA LYS A 212 -12.69 -5.43 -9.92
C LYS A 212 -11.96 -5.10 -8.62
N LEU A 213 -12.06 -3.84 -8.17
CA LEU A 213 -11.32 -3.39 -6.98
C LEU A 213 -11.69 -4.21 -5.73
N TYR A 214 -12.99 -4.38 -5.47
CA TYR A 214 -13.45 -5.15 -4.31
C TYR A 214 -13.26 -6.65 -4.46
N GLU A 215 -13.27 -7.18 -5.66
CA GLU A 215 -12.93 -8.58 -5.94
C GLU A 215 -11.46 -8.86 -5.57
N ALA A 216 -10.53 -8.00 -6.03
CA ALA A 216 -9.12 -8.08 -5.66
C ALA A 216 -8.92 -7.98 -4.14
N HIS A 217 -9.60 -7.04 -3.51
CA HIS A 217 -9.56 -6.84 -2.05
C HIS A 217 -10.09 -8.04 -1.29
N THR A 218 -11.25 -8.57 -1.66
CA THR A 218 -11.87 -9.74 -1.03
C THR A 218 -11.00 -10.99 -1.18
N LEU A 219 -10.43 -11.22 -2.37
CA LEU A 219 -9.49 -12.30 -2.58
C LEU A 219 -8.29 -12.18 -1.64
N LEU A 220 -7.70 -10.99 -1.55
CA LEU A 220 -6.55 -10.74 -0.70
C LEU A 220 -6.89 -10.95 0.78
N GLN A 221 -7.99 -10.37 1.28
CA GLN A 221 -8.42 -10.55 2.68
C GLN A 221 -8.80 -11.99 3.02
N SER A 222 -9.31 -12.77 2.05
CA SER A 222 -9.58 -14.19 2.27
C SER A 222 -8.33 -15.04 2.54
N LYS A 223 -7.15 -14.53 2.17
CA LYS A 223 -5.85 -15.20 2.31
C LYS A 223 -4.99 -14.62 3.42
N ARG A 224 -5.10 -13.30 3.65
CA ARG A 224 -4.30 -12.56 4.61
C ARG A 224 -5.14 -11.51 5.30
N GLU A 225 -5.20 -11.55 6.62
CA GLU A 225 -5.80 -10.47 7.40
C GLU A 225 -4.96 -9.20 7.20
N CYS A 226 -5.52 -8.21 6.49
CA CYS A 226 -4.81 -6.99 6.12
C CYS A 226 -5.79 -5.88 5.73
N PHE A 227 -5.34 -4.63 5.71
CA PHE A 227 -6.17 -3.45 5.53
C PHE A 227 -5.54 -2.46 4.52
N PRO A 228 -5.54 -2.80 3.21
CA PRO A 228 -5.12 -1.85 2.19
C PRO A 228 -6.09 -0.66 2.14
N LYS A 229 -5.56 0.55 2.00
CA LYS A 229 -6.39 1.76 1.88
C LYS A 229 -6.97 1.88 0.48
N LEU A 230 -8.19 1.38 0.26
CA LEU A 230 -8.84 1.35 -1.05
C LEU A 230 -9.08 2.74 -1.64
N ASP A 231 -9.41 3.74 -0.81
CA ASP A 231 -9.62 5.11 -1.28
C ASP A 231 -8.33 5.72 -1.88
N THR A 232 -7.18 5.29 -1.38
CA THR A 232 -5.88 5.66 -1.96
C THR A 232 -5.70 5.07 -3.36
N ILE A 233 -6.10 3.80 -3.56
CA ILE A 233 -6.05 3.15 -4.88
C ILE A 233 -7.04 3.82 -5.85
N LYS A 234 -8.26 4.14 -5.40
CA LYS A 234 -9.27 4.86 -6.20
C LYS A 234 -8.71 6.22 -6.65
N SER A 235 -8.14 6.99 -5.72
CA SER A 235 -7.55 8.30 -6.01
C SER A 235 -6.37 8.20 -6.99
N ALA A 236 -5.46 7.26 -6.78
CA ALA A 236 -4.35 7.02 -7.70
C ALA A 236 -4.84 6.59 -9.10
N THR A 237 -5.93 5.83 -9.19
CA THR A 237 -6.55 5.46 -10.47
C THR A 237 -7.05 6.70 -11.24
N VAL A 238 -7.73 7.61 -10.55
CA VAL A 238 -8.17 8.88 -11.15
C VAL A 238 -6.96 9.68 -11.62
N ASP A 239 -5.92 9.75 -10.80
CA ASP A 239 -4.69 10.49 -11.14
C ASP A 239 -4.00 9.93 -12.40
N ILE A 240 -3.94 8.61 -12.59
CA ILE A 240 -3.41 7.99 -13.82
C ILE A 240 -4.26 8.38 -15.04
N LEU A 241 -5.59 8.33 -14.91
CA LEU A 241 -6.51 8.53 -16.02
C LEU A 241 -6.65 10.00 -16.43
N THR A 242 -6.44 10.95 -15.52
CA THR A 242 -6.66 12.39 -15.77
C THR A 242 -5.40 13.23 -15.69
N GLY A 243 -4.26 12.63 -15.28
CA GLY A 243 -3.04 13.35 -14.95
C GLY A 243 -3.09 14.00 -13.57
N HIS A 244 -1.94 14.45 -13.09
CA HIS A 244 -1.83 15.23 -11.87
C HIS A 244 -1.96 16.71 -12.19
N SER A 245 -2.98 17.37 -11.65
CA SER A 245 -3.02 18.81 -11.54
C SER A 245 -2.30 19.21 -10.24
N LYS A 246 -1.24 20.01 -10.35
CA LYS A 246 -0.57 20.61 -9.19
C LYS A 246 -0.92 22.09 -9.15
N LYS A 247 -1.09 22.61 -7.94
CA LYS A 247 -1.28 24.04 -7.69
C LYS A 247 -0.16 24.57 -6.82
N SER A 248 0.33 25.76 -7.16
CA SER A 248 1.25 26.47 -6.30
C SER A 248 0.51 26.93 -5.05
N VAL A 249 1.09 26.60 -3.90
CA VAL A 249 0.63 26.97 -2.57
C VAL A 249 1.76 27.71 -1.89
N THR A 250 1.46 28.88 -1.33
CA THR A 250 2.39 29.65 -0.52
C THR A 250 1.97 29.55 0.95
N LEU A 251 2.88 29.10 1.79
CA LEU A 251 2.75 29.08 3.24
C LEU A 251 3.67 30.16 3.81
N SER A 252 3.23 30.93 4.80
CA SER A 252 3.98 32.05 5.32
C SER A 252 3.93 32.14 6.84
N TRP A 253 5.00 32.70 7.43
CA TRP A 253 5.11 33.00 8.84
C TRP A 253 5.56 34.44 9.05
N GLU A 254 4.70 35.24 9.68
CA GLU A 254 4.92 36.68 9.91
C GLU A 254 5.60 36.91 11.25
N ASP A 255 6.89 36.65 11.37
CA ASP A 255 7.72 37.04 12.51
C ASP A 255 9.15 37.21 12.06
N SER A 256 9.62 38.46 12.05
CA SER A 256 10.99 38.78 11.69
C SER A 256 12.00 38.62 12.84
N ASN A 257 11.52 38.27 14.05
CA ASN A 257 12.42 38.16 15.23
C ASN A 257 12.94 36.73 15.43
N CYS A 258 12.42 35.76 14.71
CA CYS A 258 12.92 34.39 14.74
C CYS A 258 14.09 34.17 13.76
N SER A 259 14.95 33.23 14.10
CA SER A 259 16.18 32.93 13.35
C SER A 259 15.98 31.81 12.31
N SER A 260 14.95 30.99 12.48
CA SER A 260 14.63 29.89 11.57
C SER A 260 13.15 29.52 11.62
N VAL A 261 12.60 29.22 10.49
CA VAL A 261 11.25 28.66 10.36
C VAL A 261 11.30 27.45 9.44
N GLU A 262 10.76 26.35 9.90
CA GLU A 262 10.63 25.10 9.14
C GLU A 262 9.19 24.62 9.18
N ILE A 263 8.81 23.74 8.25
CA ILE A 263 7.54 23.02 8.23
C ILE A 263 7.79 21.51 8.24
N ALA A 264 7.01 20.78 9.03
CA ALA A 264 6.87 19.34 8.97
C ALA A 264 5.42 18.95 8.64
N GLY A 265 5.21 17.74 8.13
CA GLY A 265 3.94 17.31 7.58
C GLY A 265 3.84 17.61 6.09
N LEU A 266 2.80 18.30 5.66
CA LEU A 266 2.56 18.66 4.27
C LEU A 266 2.60 17.39 3.37
N ASP A 267 3.40 17.43 2.29
CA ASP A 267 3.64 16.30 1.37
C ASP A 267 4.87 15.45 1.72
N ILE A 268 5.65 15.86 2.74
CA ILE A 268 6.89 15.17 3.14
C ILE A 268 6.73 14.28 4.39
N GLY A 269 5.58 14.37 5.08
CA GLY A 269 5.34 13.66 6.33
C GLY A 269 6.04 14.31 7.54
N TRP A 270 5.82 13.72 8.72
CA TRP A 270 6.21 14.32 10.00
C TRP A 270 7.67 14.09 10.42
N GLY A 271 8.35 13.17 9.73
CA GLY A 271 9.76 12.83 9.98
C GLY A 271 10.78 13.71 9.27
N GLN A 272 10.33 14.55 8.35
CA GLN A 272 11.18 15.46 7.59
C GLN A 272 10.76 16.91 7.82
N ARG A 273 11.68 17.85 7.55
CA ARG A 273 11.44 19.29 7.69
C ARG A 273 11.85 20.02 6.42
N ILE A 274 11.08 21.02 6.04
CA ILE A 274 11.39 21.94 4.94
C ILE A 274 11.68 23.30 5.58
N PRO A 275 12.86 23.89 5.38
CA PRO A 275 13.12 25.26 5.77
C PRO A 275 12.33 26.24 4.89
N LEU A 276 11.88 27.34 5.48
CA LEU A 276 11.30 28.48 4.78
C LEU A 276 12.41 29.47 4.41
N ASP A 277 12.20 30.17 3.31
CA ASP A 277 13.05 31.28 2.89
C ASP A 277 12.55 32.58 3.52
N PHE A 278 13.47 33.48 3.90
CA PHE A 278 13.12 34.79 4.45
C PHE A 278 13.12 35.87 3.36
N ASP A 279 12.01 36.58 3.22
CA ASP A 279 11.91 37.74 2.34
C ASP A 279 12.17 39.01 3.16
N ASP A 280 13.38 39.59 3.03
CA ASP A 280 13.81 40.81 3.70
C ASP A 280 12.92 42.04 3.39
N LYS A 281 12.26 42.07 2.22
CA LYS A 281 11.44 43.20 1.80
C LYS A 281 10.04 43.10 2.40
N ALA A 282 9.49 41.90 2.45
CA ALA A 282 8.18 41.65 3.02
C ALA A 282 8.23 41.43 4.53
N GLY A 283 9.41 41.10 5.10
CA GLY A 283 9.60 40.82 6.51
C GLY A 283 8.93 39.53 6.96
N LEU A 284 8.84 38.54 6.11
CA LEU A 284 8.17 37.27 6.39
C LEU A 284 8.96 36.08 5.86
N TRP A 285 8.76 34.94 6.50
CA TRP A 285 9.22 33.64 6.02
C TRP A 285 8.17 33.05 5.09
N TYR A 286 8.60 32.39 4.00
CA TYR A 286 7.68 31.79 3.04
C TYR A 286 8.20 30.47 2.46
N LEU A 287 7.27 29.63 2.03
CA LEU A 287 7.51 28.39 1.30
C LEU A 287 6.53 28.33 0.14
N GLU A 288 7.02 28.24 -1.09
CA GLU A 288 6.21 27.90 -2.26
C GLU A 288 6.32 26.41 -2.54
N ARG A 289 5.18 25.78 -2.74
CA ARG A 289 5.11 24.33 -2.97
C ARG A 289 4.06 23.99 -4.03
N GLU A 290 4.44 23.19 -5.02
CA GLU A 290 3.53 22.62 -5.99
C GLU A 290 2.87 21.36 -5.42
N LEU A 291 1.60 21.45 -5.00
CA LEU A 291 0.87 20.37 -4.38
C LEU A 291 -0.26 19.87 -5.29
N PRO A 292 -0.40 18.54 -5.47
CA PRO A 292 -1.60 17.95 -6.03
C PRO A 292 -2.82 18.28 -5.16
N GLU A 293 -4.01 18.11 -5.73
CA GLU A 293 -5.23 18.22 -4.96
C GLU A 293 -5.24 17.29 -3.75
N GLY A 294 -5.65 17.84 -2.61
CA GLY A 294 -5.72 17.11 -1.35
C GLY A 294 -5.85 18.02 -0.14
N ARG A 295 -6.02 17.39 1.02
CA ARG A 295 -5.94 18.03 2.32
C ARG A 295 -4.60 17.68 2.94
N TYR A 296 -3.82 18.70 3.26
CA TYR A 296 -2.47 18.58 3.81
C TYR A 296 -2.44 19.14 5.23
N GLU A 297 -2.04 18.33 6.19
CA GLU A 297 -1.77 18.79 7.55
C GLU A 297 -0.29 19.06 7.71
N TYR A 298 0.05 20.15 8.40
CA TYR A 298 1.42 20.57 8.67
C TYR A 298 1.51 21.35 9.97
N LYS A 299 2.73 21.57 10.42
CA LYS A 299 3.02 22.36 11.59
C LYS A 299 4.33 23.10 11.41
N TYR A 300 4.36 24.34 11.86
CA TYR A 300 5.58 25.14 11.87
C TYR A 300 6.51 24.71 13.00
N ILE A 301 7.80 24.89 12.78
CA ILE A 301 8.86 24.74 13.76
C ILE A 301 9.65 26.04 13.71
N VAL A 302 9.44 26.91 14.72
CA VAL A 302 10.03 28.24 14.82
C VAL A 302 11.12 28.18 15.88
N ASP A 303 12.36 28.45 15.49
CA ASP A 303 13.54 28.32 16.35
C ASP A 303 13.62 26.98 17.11
N GLY A 304 13.16 25.91 16.46
CA GLY A 304 13.10 24.54 16.99
C GLY A 304 11.83 24.17 17.74
N GLU A 305 10.93 25.12 18.02
CA GLU A 305 9.70 24.91 18.78
C GLU A 305 8.50 24.66 17.86
N TRP A 306 7.77 23.56 18.12
CA TRP A 306 6.59 23.18 17.36
C TRP A 306 5.39 24.09 17.65
N THR A 307 4.90 24.80 16.66
CA THR A 307 3.80 25.76 16.82
C THR A 307 2.84 25.71 15.63
N CYS A 308 1.63 26.26 15.81
CA CYS A 308 0.65 26.48 14.75
C CYS A 308 0.53 27.96 14.46
N ASN A 309 0.42 28.31 13.17
CA ASN A 309 0.01 29.64 12.76
C ASN A 309 -1.48 29.81 13.07
N LYS A 310 -1.82 30.84 13.86
CA LYS A 310 -3.21 31.08 14.31
C LYS A 310 -4.07 31.71 13.23
N ASP A 311 -3.44 32.30 12.24
CA ASP A 311 -4.10 32.97 11.11
C ASP A 311 -4.45 32.00 9.98
N GLU A 312 -4.00 30.74 10.09
CA GLU A 312 -4.29 29.67 9.15
C GLU A 312 -5.29 28.67 9.73
N LEU A 313 -5.90 27.86 8.85
CA LEU A 313 -6.86 26.83 9.29
C LEU A 313 -6.17 25.81 10.19
N VAL A 314 -6.84 25.43 11.26
CA VAL A 314 -6.33 24.44 12.22
C VAL A 314 -7.28 23.26 12.35
N THR A 315 -6.73 22.09 12.63
CA THR A 315 -7.51 20.87 12.90
C THR A 315 -8.18 20.93 14.27
N ALA A 316 -9.22 20.12 14.47
CA ALA A 316 -9.63 19.79 15.82
C ALA A 316 -8.48 19.06 16.54
N PRO A 317 -8.37 19.18 17.87
CA PRO A 317 -7.40 18.41 18.64
C PRO A 317 -7.56 16.91 18.39
N ASN A 318 -6.45 16.20 18.15
CA ASN A 318 -6.47 14.77 18.09
C ASN A 318 -6.63 14.12 19.49
N LYS A 319 -6.59 12.79 19.59
CA LYS A 319 -6.75 12.08 20.86
C LYS A 319 -5.67 12.44 21.90
N ASP A 320 -4.52 12.90 21.45
CA ASP A 320 -3.39 13.30 22.27
C ASP A 320 -3.37 14.83 22.54
N GLY A 321 -4.42 15.54 22.08
CA GLY A 321 -4.57 16.98 22.24
C GLY A 321 -3.77 17.81 21.23
N HIS A 322 -3.09 17.20 20.27
CA HIS A 322 -2.31 17.92 19.25
C HIS A 322 -3.22 18.53 18.19
N VAL A 323 -2.90 19.77 17.84
CA VAL A 323 -3.54 20.56 16.78
C VAL A 323 -2.50 20.80 15.68
N ASN A 324 -2.90 20.74 14.44
CA ASN A 324 -2.06 21.03 13.27
C ASN A 324 -2.69 22.13 12.44
N ASN A 325 -1.89 22.89 11.68
CA ASN A 325 -2.42 23.65 10.57
C ASN A 325 -2.86 22.70 9.44
N PHE A 326 -3.76 23.13 8.58
CA PHE A 326 -4.06 22.40 7.35
C PHE A 326 -4.42 23.33 6.20
N ILE A 327 -4.15 22.85 4.99
CA ILE A 327 -4.56 23.51 3.75
C ILE A 327 -5.34 22.54 2.88
N LEU A 328 -6.35 23.06 2.18
CA LEU A 328 -7.11 22.35 1.16
C LEU A 328 -6.65 22.85 -0.21
N VAL A 329 -6.00 22.00 -0.97
CA VAL A 329 -5.70 22.24 -2.38
C VAL A 329 -6.85 21.70 -3.18
N LEU A 330 -7.69 22.60 -3.70
CA LEU A 330 -8.84 22.26 -4.53
C LEU A 330 -8.41 22.22 -5.97
N ASP A 331 -8.87 21.21 -6.69
CA ASP A 331 -8.70 21.15 -8.13
C ASP A 331 -9.84 21.93 -8.81
N ASP A 332 -9.53 22.82 -9.74
CA ASP A 332 -10.50 23.48 -10.64
C ASP A 332 -10.85 22.52 -11.80
N SER A 333 -11.17 21.29 -11.45
CA SER A 333 -11.14 20.14 -12.32
C SER A 333 -12.06 20.24 -13.52
N SER A 334 -11.56 19.70 -14.62
CA SER A 334 -12.37 19.31 -15.79
C SER A 334 -13.55 18.43 -15.32
N SER A 335 -14.69 18.56 -16.00
CA SER A 335 -15.89 17.73 -15.73
C SER A 335 -15.59 16.23 -15.67
N ASP A 336 -14.58 15.80 -16.43
CA ASP A 336 -14.18 14.39 -16.54
C ASP A 336 -13.56 13.84 -15.24
N ARG A 337 -12.74 14.64 -14.55
CA ARG A 337 -12.12 14.25 -13.29
C ARG A 337 -13.14 14.14 -12.17
N VAL A 338 -14.09 15.08 -12.10
CA VAL A 338 -15.20 15.03 -11.14
C VAL A 338 -16.05 13.78 -11.37
N SER A 339 -16.45 13.54 -12.61
CA SER A 339 -17.25 12.38 -13.00
C SER A 339 -16.55 11.04 -12.68
N LEU A 340 -15.23 10.95 -12.93
CA LEU A 340 -14.44 9.77 -12.57
C LEU A 340 -14.37 9.56 -11.05
N ARG A 341 -14.21 10.62 -10.27
CA ARG A 341 -14.22 10.51 -8.80
C ARG A 341 -15.56 10.03 -8.27
N GLU A 342 -16.66 10.60 -8.75
CA GLU A 342 -18.00 10.16 -8.36
C GLU A 342 -18.21 8.69 -8.69
N ARG A 343 -17.78 8.24 -9.86
CA ARG A 343 -17.86 6.84 -10.25
C ARG A 343 -17.01 5.93 -9.36
N PHE A 344 -15.77 6.33 -9.06
CA PHE A 344 -14.89 5.55 -8.16
C PHE A 344 -15.27 5.65 -6.70
N ALA A 345 -16.10 6.62 -6.30
CA ALA A 345 -16.68 6.68 -4.96
C ALA A 345 -17.76 5.60 -4.72
N SER A 346 -18.29 5.00 -5.80
CA SER A 346 -19.28 3.91 -5.69
C SER A 346 -18.75 2.69 -4.95
N ASP A 347 -19.67 1.81 -4.54
CA ASP A 347 -19.34 0.63 -3.72
C ASP A 347 -18.52 -0.43 -4.46
N ASP A 348 -18.65 -0.57 -5.78
CA ASP A 348 -17.88 -1.54 -6.58
C ASP A 348 -17.41 -0.90 -7.90
N PRO A 349 -16.42 -0.01 -7.84
CA PRO A 349 -15.90 0.63 -9.05
C PRO A 349 -15.14 -0.38 -9.91
N ASP A 350 -15.42 -0.34 -11.22
CA ASP A 350 -14.68 -1.12 -12.21
C ASP A 350 -14.10 -0.20 -13.30
N LEU A 351 -13.06 -0.70 -13.95
CA LEU A 351 -12.42 -0.04 -15.09
C LEU A 351 -13.07 -0.50 -16.39
N THR A 352 -13.36 0.43 -17.27
CA THR A 352 -13.70 0.11 -18.66
C THR A 352 -12.50 -0.48 -19.40
N ALA A 353 -12.75 -1.13 -20.54
CA ALA A 353 -11.65 -1.68 -21.34
C ALA A 353 -10.66 -0.61 -21.83
N ASP A 354 -11.17 0.58 -22.17
CA ASP A 354 -10.35 1.71 -22.59
C ASP A 354 -9.48 2.25 -21.43
N GLU A 355 -10.06 2.39 -20.25
CA GLU A 355 -9.32 2.80 -19.05
C GLU A 355 -8.22 1.80 -18.67
N ARG A 356 -8.50 0.50 -18.76
CA ARG A 356 -7.48 -0.53 -18.54
C ARG A 356 -6.33 -0.42 -19.54
N LEU A 357 -6.64 -0.15 -20.81
CA LEU A 357 -5.63 0.06 -21.84
C LEU A 357 -4.76 1.29 -21.51
N ARG A 358 -5.38 2.43 -21.21
CA ARG A 358 -4.68 3.67 -20.84
C ARG A 358 -3.80 3.51 -19.60
N ILE A 359 -4.30 2.81 -18.58
CA ILE A 359 -3.49 2.51 -17.39
C ILE A 359 -2.30 1.62 -17.76
N LYS A 360 -2.50 0.61 -18.59
CA LYS A 360 -1.41 -0.26 -19.04
C LYS A 360 -0.35 0.51 -19.83
N GLU A 361 -0.76 1.36 -20.76
CA GLU A 361 0.15 2.24 -21.51
C GLU A 361 0.93 3.18 -20.56
N PHE A 362 0.25 3.73 -19.54
CA PHE A 362 0.91 4.54 -18.51
C PHE A 362 1.97 3.72 -17.75
N LEU A 363 1.63 2.51 -17.31
CA LEU A 363 2.56 1.64 -16.57
C LEU A 363 3.77 1.23 -17.42
N GLU A 364 3.59 1.02 -18.72
CA GLU A 364 4.69 0.71 -19.65
C GLU A 364 5.59 1.93 -19.89
N ALA A 365 5.01 3.12 -20.00
CA ALA A 365 5.73 4.37 -20.29
C ALA A 365 6.38 5.01 -19.06
N CYS A 366 5.93 4.67 -17.84
CA CYS A 366 6.44 5.27 -16.60
C CYS A 366 7.96 4.99 -16.48
N PRO A 367 8.81 6.01 -16.31
CA PRO A 367 10.26 5.79 -16.18
C PRO A 367 10.58 5.02 -14.89
N ASP A 368 11.66 4.24 -14.94
CA ASP A 368 12.12 3.46 -13.77
C ASP A 368 12.93 4.33 -12.79
N GLU A 369 13.21 5.58 -13.15
CA GLU A 369 13.99 6.54 -12.36
C GLU A 369 13.05 7.41 -11.52
N GLY A 370 13.30 7.47 -10.21
CA GLY A 370 12.61 8.39 -9.28
C GLY A 370 11.80 7.71 -8.17
N LEU A 371 12.04 6.43 -7.89
CA LEU A 371 11.48 5.71 -6.73
C LEU A 371 12.51 5.55 -5.63
#